data_921daa955feb7007d3e803b773ac8828
#
_entry.id   921daa955feb7007d3e803b773ac8828
#
_cell.length_a   1.000
_cell.length_b   1.000
_cell.length_c   1.000
_cell.angle_alpha   90.00
_cell.angle_beta   90.00
_cell.angle_gamma   90.00
#
_symmetry.space_group_name_H-M   'P 1'
#
loop_
_entity.id
_entity.type
_entity.pdbx_description
1 polymer ?
#
loop_
_entity_poly.entity_id
_entity_poly.type
_entity_poly.pdbx_seq_one_letter_code
_entity_poly.pdbx_strand_id
1 'polypeptide(L)'
;NIAGYSFLLELFSRFTGIRAGLFAHTLIDAHIYTAKPDGSQADYDHVPGLCEQLKREPRSLPRLRISPDIRSLDDVHSLLEEDTDTVMSHFQLIDYHPYPPIKFKVAL
;
A
#
# COMPACT_ATOMS: atom_id res chain seq x y z
N ASN A 1 1.42 1.32 5.37
CA ASN A 1 1.89 2.65 4.93
C ASN A 1 2.93 2.64 3.79
N ILE A 2 3.59 1.51 3.48
CA ILE A 2 4.62 1.42 2.42
C ILE A 2 4.04 1.87 1.06
N ALA A 3 2.87 1.34 0.68
CA ALA A 3 2.22 1.71 -0.58
C ALA A 3 1.88 3.21 -0.64
N GLY A 4 1.40 3.80 0.47
CA GLY A 4 1.08 5.23 0.54
C GLY A 4 2.30 6.11 0.33
N TYR A 5 3.42 5.81 0.97
CA TYR A 5 4.65 6.58 0.78
C TYR A 5 5.29 6.37 -0.60
N SER A 6 5.16 5.17 -1.17
CA SER A 6 5.57 4.92 -2.56
C SER A 6 4.72 5.73 -3.54
N PHE A 7 3.41 5.85 -3.29
CA PHE A 7 2.51 6.69 -4.06
C PHE A 7 2.90 8.18 -3.96
N LEU A 8 3.23 8.67 -2.76
CA LEU A 8 3.72 10.04 -2.58
C LEU A 8 5.01 10.30 -3.36
N LEU A 9 5.94 9.34 -3.38
CA LEU A 9 7.18 9.46 -4.16
C LEU A 9 6.89 9.63 -5.65
N GLU A 10 5.95 8.89 -6.21
CA GLU A 10 5.50 9.02 -7.60
C GLU A 10 4.81 10.36 -7.87
N LEU A 11 3.99 10.85 -6.93
CA LEU A 11 3.38 12.19 -7.03
C LEU A 11 4.45 13.28 -7.08
N PHE A 12 5.41 13.27 -6.16
CA PHE A 12 6.50 14.25 -6.16
C PHE A 12 7.35 14.16 -7.42
N SER A 13 7.63 12.95 -7.91
CA SER A 13 8.29 12.74 -9.20
C SER A 13 7.53 13.44 -10.33
N ARG A 14 6.21 13.30 -10.34
CA ARG A 14 5.32 13.95 -11.31
C ARG A 14 5.37 15.47 -11.24
N PHE A 15 5.33 16.05 -10.04
CA PHE A 15 5.30 17.51 -9.85
C PHE A 15 6.64 18.18 -10.15
N THR A 16 7.74 17.51 -9.85
CA THR A 16 9.07 18.08 -9.99
C THR A 16 9.75 17.75 -11.34
N GLY A 17 9.23 16.78 -12.07
CA GLY A 17 9.89 16.21 -13.24
C GLY A 17 11.14 15.38 -12.92
N ILE A 18 11.46 15.20 -11.63
CA ILE A 18 12.60 14.38 -11.20
C ILE A 18 12.11 12.93 -11.09
N ARG A 19 12.78 12.02 -11.79
CA ARG A 19 12.43 10.59 -11.77
C ARG A 19 12.51 10.01 -10.35
N ALA A 20 11.46 9.28 -9.93
CA ALA A 20 11.48 8.50 -8.70
C ALA A 20 12.66 7.51 -8.70
N GLY A 21 13.41 7.48 -7.60
CA GLY A 21 14.57 6.61 -7.41
C GLY A 21 14.29 5.50 -6.40
N LEU A 22 15.22 5.31 -5.50
CA LEU A 22 15.08 4.32 -4.43
C LEU A 22 14.15 4.82 -3.34
N PHE A 23 13.18 3.99 -2.94
CA PHE A 23 12.38 4.17 -1.74
C PHE A 23 12.96 3.33 -0.60
N ALA A 24 13.57 3.98 0.39
CA ALA A 24 14.09 3.31 1.59
C ALA A 24 13.04 3.37 2.71
N HIS A 25 12.71 2.23 3.28
CA HIS A 25 11.74 2.10 4.37
C HIS A 25 12.35 1.40 5.57
N THR A 26 12.27 2.03 6.75
CA THR A 26 12.77 1.47 8.00
C THR A 26 11.62 1.23 8.97
N LEU A 27 11.54 0.04 9.51
CA LEU A 27 10.61 -0.34 10.57
C LEU A 27 11.37 -0.36 11.89
N ILE A 28 11.02 0.56 12.81
CA ILE A 28 11.69 0.66 14.11
C ILE A 28 11.14 -0.38 15.09
N ASP A 29 9.81 -0.61 15.04
CA ASP A 29 9.10 -1.56 15.90
C ASP A 29 8.38 -2.61 15.04
N ALA A 30 9.16 -3.50 14.43
CA ALA A 30 8.65 -4.60 13.64
C ALA A 30 8.40 -5.82 14.52
N HIS A 31 7.15 -6.28 14.59
CA HIS A 31 6.78 -7.45 15.39
C HIS A 31 5.70 -8.29 14.70
N ILE A 32 5.59 -9.53 15.12
CA ILE A 32 4.57 -10.48 14.69
C ILE A 32 3.73 -10.84 15.91
N TYR A 33 2.41 -10.72 15.81
CA TYR A 33 1.52 -11.22 16.86
C TYR A 33 1.51 -12.74 16.84
N THR A 34 1.57 -13.35 18.01
CA THR A 34 1.47 -14.81 18.18
C THR A 34 0.42 -15.12 19.26
N ALA A 35 -0.19 -16.29 19.14
CA ALA A 35 -1.02 -16.81 20.23
C ALA A 35 -0.20 -16.94 21.52
N LYS A 36 -0.87 -16.79 22.67
CA LYS A 36 -0.22 -17.06 23.97
C LYS A 36 -0.05 -18.57 24.17
N PRO A 37 0.93 -19.01 25.01
CA PRO A 37 1.15 -20.42 25.30
C PRO A 37 -0.06 -21.16 25.86
N ASP A 38 -0.97 -20.45 26.54
CA ASP A 38 -2.23 -20.97 27.07
C ASP A 38 -3.34 -21.11 26.00
N GLY A 39 -3.04 -20.81 24.73
CA GLY A 39 -3.98 -20.81 23.62
C GLY A 39 -4.92 -19.62 23.56
N SER A 40 -4.85 -18.70 24.53
CA SER A 40 -5.61 -17.46 24.47
C SER A 40 -5.08 -16.55 23.35
N GLN A 41 -5.96 -15.69 22.81
CA GLN A 41 -5.62 -14.79 21.71
C GLN A 41 -5.22 -15.52 20.39
N ALA A 42 -5.58 -16.80 20.22
CA ALA A 42 -5.31 -17.54 18.97
C ALA A 42 -5.84 -16.81 17.72
N ASP A 43 -6.93 -16.08 17.86
CA ASP A 43 -7.49 -15.26 16.77
C ASP A 43 -6.57 -14.12 16.28
N TYR A 44 -5.59 -13.74 17.09
CA TYR A 44 -4.59 -12.73 16.77
C TYR A 44 -3.24 -13.32 16.35
N ASP A 45 -3.17 -14.65 16.21
CA ASP A 45 -1.95 -15.30 15.73
C ASP A 45 -1.77 -15.06 14.22
N HIS A 46 -0.74 -14.32 13.86
CA HIS A 46 -0.42 -14.01 12.48
C HIS A 46 0.45 -15.06 11.80
N VAL A 47 1.07 -15.96 12.58
CA VAL A 47 2.03 -16.95 12.04
C VAL A 47 1.43 -17.82 10.93
N PRO A 48 0.22 -18.40 11.09
CA PRO A 48 -0.37 -19.22 10.03
C PRO A 48 -0.59 -18.44 8.73
N GLY A 49 -1.08 -17.19 8.83
CA GLY A 49 -1.30 -16.31 7.67
C GLY A 49 0.00 -15.91 6.99
N LEU A 50 1.05 -15.62 7.76
CA LEU A 50 2.38 -15.32 7.23
C LEU A 50 3.00 -16.53 6.53
N CYS A 51 2.86 -17.73 7.10
CA CYS A 51 3.30 -18.96 6.46
C CYS A 51 2.58 -19.20 5.12
N GLU A 52 1.29 -18.88 5.04
CA GLU A 52 0.55 -18.92 3.77
C GLU A 52 1.05 -17.86 2.78
N GLN A 53 1.31 -16.65 3.24
CA GLN A 53 1.85 -15.58 2.40
C GLN A 53 3.22 -15.95 1.81
N LEU A 54 4.10 -16.57 2.60
CA LEU A 54 5.44 -17.00 2.16
C LEU A 54 5.43 -18.10 1.08
N LYS A 55 4.33 -18.84 0.93
CA LYS A 55 4.17 -19.81 -0.15
C LYS A 55 3.79 -19.20 -1.50
N ARG A 56 3.40 -17.91 -1.50
CA ARG A 56 2.92 -17.23 -2.69
C ARG A 56 4.10 -16.74 -3.51
N GLU A 57 4.14 -17.12 -4.78
CA GLU A 57 5.15 -16.64 -5.71
C GLU A 57 4.96 -15.15 -6.01
N PRO A 58 6.04 -14.36 -6.09
CA PRO A 58 5.96 -12.97 -6.48
C PRO A 58 5.29 -12.79 -7.85
N ARG A 59 4.42 -11.80 -7.97
CA ARG A 59 3.80 -11.41 -9.24
C ARG A 59 4.48 -10.17 -9.82
N SER A 60 4.22 -9.91 -11.09
CA SER A 60 4.66 -8.67 -11.74
C SER A 60 4.19 -7.46 -10.95
N LEU A 61 5.05 -6.46 -10.82
CA LEU A 61 4.70 -5.21 -10.15
C LEU A 61 3.73 -4.41 -11.03
N PRO A 62 2.69 -3.82 -10.44
CA PRO A 62 1.81 -2.91 -11.15
C PRO A 62 2.53 -1.59 -11.47
N ARG A 63 1.95 -0.85 -12.41
CA ARG A 63 2.38 0.52 -12.71
C ARG A 63 1.31 1.51 -12.25
N LEU A 64 1.71 2.54 -11.55
CA LEU A 64 0.84 3.65 -11.22
C LEU A 64 0.68 4.56 -12.44
N ARG A 65 -0.56 4.80 -12.86
CA ARG A 65 -0.92 5.83 -13.83
C ARG A 65 -1.60 6.98 -13.10
N ILE A 66 -1.01 8.16 -13.22
CA ILE A 66 -1.56 9.41 -12.70
C ILE A 66 -2.11 10.20 -13.90
N SER A 67 -3.34 10.73 -13.79
CA SER A 67 -3.94 11.57 -14.84
C SER A 67 -3.01 12.71 -15.24
N PRO A 68 -2.95 13.08 -16.53
CA PRO A 68 -2.23 14.26 -16.98
C PRO A 68 -2.71 15.57 -16.32
N ASP A 69 -3.91 15.60 -15.79
CA ASP A 69 -4.50 16.76 -15.14
C ASP A 69 -3.89 17.03 -13.75
N ILE A 70 -3.31 16.01 -13.13
CA ILE A 70 -2.63 16.13 -11.83
C ILE A 70 -1.17 16.52 -12.05
N ARG A 71 -0.83 17.80 -11.88
CA ARG A 71 0.50 18.39 -12.17
C ARG A 71 1.13 19.05 -10.95
N SER A 72 0.33 19.35 -9.93
CA SER A 72 0.74 20.11 -8.76
C SER A 72 0.02 19.63 -7.51
N LEU A 73 0.44 20.12 -6.35
CA LEU A 73 -0.29 19.92 -5.09
C LEU A 73 -1.66 20.59 -5.11
N ASP A 74 -1.80 21.73 -5.81
CA ASP A 74 -3.08 22.44 -5.91
C ASP A 74 -4.10 21.58 -6.67
N ASP A 75 -3.69 20.86 -7.73
CA ASP A 75 -4.58 19.94 -8.44
C ASP A 75 -5.05 18.80 -7.50
N VAL A 76 -4.14 18.26 -6.68
CA VAL A 76 -4.52 17.24 -5.68
C VAL A 76 -5.43 17.83 -4.61
N HIS A 77 -5.16 19.06 -4.18
CA HIS A 77 -6.01 19.74 -3.19
C HIS A 77 -7.44 19.94 -3.70
N SER A 78 -7.58 20.27 -4.99
CA SER A 78 -8.91 20.42 -5.61
C SER A 78 -9.74 19.13 -5.57
N LEU A 79 -9.10 17.95 -5.52
CA LEU A 79 -9.82 16.68 -5.41
C LEU A 79 -10.47 16.43 -4.05
N LEU A 80 -10.14 17.22 -3.02
CA LEU A 80 -10.75 17.08 -1.69
C LEU A 80 -12.26 17.41 -1.69
N GLU A 81 -12.71 18.18 -2.65
CA GLU A 81 -14.12 18.54 -2.83
C GLU A 81 -14.88 17.57 -3.74
N GLU A 82 -14.18 16.60 -4.34
CA GLU A 82 -14.74 15.64 -5.28
C GLU A 82 -15.20 14.36 -4.59
N ASP A 83 -16.08 13.61 -5.26
CA ASP A 83 -16.47 12.28 -4.81
C ASP A 83 -15.34 11.24 -5.02
N THR A 84 -15.43 10.13 -4.30
CA THR A 84 -14.41 9.09 -4.31
C THR A 84 -14.17 8.50 -5.71
N ASP A 85 -15.20 8.33 -6.52
CA ASP A 85 -15.07 7.74 -7.86
C ASP A 85 -14.30 8.69 -8.80
N THR A 86 -14.60 9.99 -8.71
CA THR A 86 -13.87 11.04 -9.42
C THR A 86 -12.40 11.04 -9.00
N VAL A 87 -12.10 11.06 -7.70
CA VAL A 87 -10.72 10.99 -7.18
C VAL A 87 -10.01 9.75 -7.72
N MET A 88 -10.62 8.57 -7.61
CA MET A 88 -10.02 7.31 -8.05
C MET A 88 -9.81 7.23 -9.57
N SER A 89 -10.58 7.99 -10.37
CA SER A 89 -10.38 8.05 -11.82
C SER A 89 -9.03 8.67 -12.22
N HIS A 90 -8.46 9.53 -11.38
CA HIS A 90 -7.17 10.18 -11.60
C HIS A 90 -5.96 9.27 -11.28
N PHE A 91 -6.18 8.17 -10.55
CA PHE A 91 -5.11 7.28 -10.09
C PHE A 91 -5.46 5.82 -10.39
N GLN A 92 -4.68 5.15 -11.22
CA GLN A 92 -4.95 3.77 -11.62
C GLN A 92 -3.73 2.89 -11.46
N LEU A 93 -3.91 1.70 -10.90
CA LEU A 93 -2.90 0.64 -10.93
C LEU A 93 -3.12 -0.22 -12.17
N ILE A 94 -2.19 -0.14 -13.10
CA ILE A 94 -2.19 -0.92 -14.33
C ILE A 94 -1.46 -2.26 -14.07
N ASP A 95 -2.03 -3.34 -14.60
CA ASP A 95 -1.50 -4.71 -14.45
C ASP A 95 -1.42 -5.17 -12.98
N TYR A 96 -2.36 -4.69 -12.14
CA TYR A 96 -2.44 -5.09 -10.74
C TYR A 96 -3.27 -6.37 -10.57
N HIS A 97 -2.59 -7.47 -10.34
CA HIS A 97 -3.20 -8.81 -10.16
C HIS A 97 -2.81 -9.40 -8.81
N PRO A 98 -3.36 -8.90 -7.69
CA PRO A 98 -2.98 -9.40 -6.36
C PRO A 98 -3.53 -10.81 -6.11
N TYR A 99 -2.91 -11.51 -5.15
CA TYR A 99 -3.53 -12.68 -4.55
C TYR A 99 -4.72 -12.25 -3.67
N PRO A 100 -5.65 -13.18 -3.37
CA PRO A 100 -6.69 -12.92 -2.39
C PRO A 100 -6.11 -12.42 -1.06
N PRO A 101 -6.77 -11.48 -0.37
CA PRO A 101 -6.25 -10.93 0.87
C PRO A 101 -6.18 -12.00 1.98
N ILE A 102 -5.14 -11.93 2.80
CA ILE A 102 -5.06 -12.64 4.07
C ILE A 102 -5.43 -11.63 5.16
N LYS A 103 -6.45 -11.95 5.96
CA LYS A 103 -6.91 -11.07 7.04
C LYS A 103 -6.11 -11.35 8.31
N PHE A 104 -5.53 -10.28 8.86
CA PHE A 104 -4.87 -10.31 10.15
C PHE A 104 -5.66 -9.43 11.14
N LYS A 105 -6.04 -10.00 12.28
CA LYS A 105 -6.67 -9.21 13.35
C LYS A 105 -5.60 -8.42 14.08
N VAL A 106 -5.88 -7.17 14.39
CA VAL A 106 -5.01 -6.31 15.19
C VAL A 106 -5.53 -6.32 16.63
N ALA A 107 -4.67 -6.63 17.59
CA ALA A 107 -5.00 -6.49 19.00
C ALA A 107 -5.07 -4.99 19.35
N LEU A 108 -6.21 -4.57 19.90
CA LEU A 108 -6.46 -3.21 20.38
C LEU A 108 -6.25 -3.17 21.90
#